data_2018eacb87dce5b400b4b64ec20aaea4
#
_entry.id   2018eacb87dce5b400b4b64ec20aaea4
#
_cell.length_a   1.000
_cell.length_b   1.000
_cell.length_c   1.000
_cell.angle_alpha   90.00
_cell.angle_beta   90.00
_cell.angle_gamma   90.00
#
_symmetry.space_group_name_H-M   'P 1'
#
loop_
_entity.id
_entity.type
_entity.pdbx_description
1 polymer ?
#
loop_
_entity_poly.entity_id
_entity_poly.type
_entity_poly.pdbx_seq_one_letter_code
_entity_poly.pdbx_strand_id
1 'polypeptide(L)'
;DVTSAADPDDARRLEALVVRAEAFLEDYAPTGRTLVLVVDDDGIASLELPIVLEQHASFGPPLLAEFVKAMNDHRLYVTVLVDQKSARLVEGYLGYVGDVASLDMSSNWGERGGSRGTHQFRADARADEFQSRYHQYLAQEIDSLVASTPDIERLVLGGNAVEAHGVARELGQQA
;
A
#
# COMPACT_ATOMS: atom_id res chain seq x y z
N ASP A 1 29.84 12.94 -1.62
CA ASP A 1 31.28 12.87 -1.26
C ASP A 1 31.53 11.54 -0.58
N VAL A 2 32.04 10.56 -1.35
CA VAL A 2 32.50 9.28 -0.80
C VAL A 2 33.81 9.58 -0.07
N THR A 3 33.77 9.63 1.24
CA THR A 3 34.87 10.09 2.07
C THR A 3 35.95 9.02 2.14
N SER A 4 37.11 9.35 1.61
CA SER A 4 38.47 8.91 1.95
C SER A 4 38.59 7.50 2.54
N ALA A 5 38.87 6.54 1.69
CA ALA A 5 39.45 5.28 2.11
C ALA A 5 40.82 5.59 2.80
N ALA A 6 40.96 5.23 4.07
CA ALA A 6 42.15 5.51 4.84
C ALA A 6 43.29 4.53 4.50
N ASP A 7 42.97 3.40 3.82
CA ASP A 7 43.91 2.37 3.41
C ASP A 7 44.04 2.37 1.86
N PRO A 8 45.24 2.25 1.29
CA PRO A 8 45.45 2.13 -0.15
C PRO A 8 44.73 0.94 -0.81
N ASP A 9 44.51 -0.15 -0.09
CA ASP A 9 43.80 -1.31 -0.59
C ASP A 9 42.28 -1.05 -0.63
N ASP A 10 41.75 -0.33 0.36
CA ASP A 10 40.35 0.14 0.36
C ASP A 10 40.09 1.14 -0.78
N ALA A 11 41.07 2.03 -1.06
CA ALA A 11 40.94 2.98 -2.17
C ALA A 11 40.83 2.27 -3.54
N ARG A 12 41.68 1.26 -3.80
CA ARG A 12 41.60 0.47 -5.03
C ARG A 12 40.32 -0.33 -5.14
N ARG A 13 39.87 -0.91 -4.03
CA ARG A 13 38.60 -1.64 -3.98
C ARG A 13 37.42 -0.71 -4.28
N LEU A 14 37.38 0.47 -3.65
CA LEU A 14 36.35 1.48 -3.91
C LEU A 14 36.32 1.88 -5.39
N GLU A 15 37.48 2.16 -6.01
CA GLU A 15 37.56 2.50 -7.41
C GLU A 15 36.99 1.40 -8.32
N ALA A 16 37.30 0.14 -8.04
CA ALA A 16 36.76 -1.00 -8.78
C ALA A 16 35.21 -1.12 -8.62
N LEU A 17 34.67 -0.88 -7.43
CA LEU A 17 33.24 -0.91 -7.17
C LEU A 17 32.51 0.26 -7.85
N VAL A 18 33.12 1.45 -7.88
CA VAL A 18 32.58 2.64 -8.58
C VAL A 18 32.49 2.36 -10.09
N VAL A 19 33.56 1.86 -10.72
CA VAL A 19 33.55 1.50 -12.14
C VAL A 19 32.44 0.48 -12.46
N ARG A 20 32.23 -0.49 -11.57
CA ARG A 20 31.16 -1.47 -11.74
C ARG A 20 29.77 -0.84 -11.61
N ALA A 21 29.59 0.08 -10.66
CA ALA A 21 28.33 0.82 -10.51
C ALA A 21 28.04 1.70 -11.72
N GLU A 22 29.05 2.41 -12.23
CA GLU A 22 28.93 3.26 -13.44
C GLU A 22 28.54 2.43 -14.66
N ALA A 23 29.19 1.28 -14.89
CA ALA A 23 28.86 0.39 -15.99
C ALA A 23 27.39 -0.15 -15.87
N PHE A 24 26.92 -0.42 -14.69
CA PHE A 24 25.51 -0.81 -14.47
C PHE A 24 24.57 0.35 -14.82
N LEU A 25 24.93 1.59 -14.45
CA LEU A 25 24.09 2.77 -14.67
C LEU A 25 24.04 3.20 -16.15
N GLU A 26 25.06 2.90 -16.94
CA GLU A 26 25.08 3.21 -18.38
C GLU A 26 23.95 2.52 -19.17
N ASP A 27 23.65 1.27 -18.81
CA ASP A 27 22.60 0.46 -19.44
C ASP A 27 21.26 0.51 -18.67
N TYR A 28 21.22 1.23 -17.55
CA TYR A 28 20.05 1.25 -16.67
C TYR A 28 18.95 2.19 -17.15
N ALA A 29 17.75 1.65 -17.36
CA ALA A 29 16.56 2.44 -17.68
C ALA A 29 15.68 2.62 -16.41
N PRO A 30 15.63 3.82 -15.81
CA PRO A 30 14.89 4.06 -14.58
C PRO A 30 13.38 3.90 -14.81
N THR A 31 12.72 3.14 -13.93
CA THR A 31 11.26 3.00 -13.86
C THR A 31 10.71 3.58 -12.56
N GLY A 32 11.54 3.68 -11.51
CA GLY A 32 11.23 4.27 -10.22
C GLY A 32 11.70 5.72 -10.05
N ARG A 33 11.57 6.24 -8.84
CA ARG A 33 12.01 7.59 -8.46
C ARG A 33 13.31 7.58 -7.65
N THR A 34 13.64 6.44 -7.04
CA THR A 34 14.90 6.20 -6.34
C THR A 34 15.42 4.83 -6.72
N LEU A 35 16.68 4.77 -7.08
CA LEU A 35 17.43 3.52 -7.25
C LEU A 35 18.36 3.35 -6.06
N VAL A 36 18.25 2.21 -5.38
CA VAL A 36 19.17 1.77 -4.35
C VAL A 36 20.09 0.73 -4.97
N LEU A 37 21.40 0.93 -4.89
CA LEU A 37 22.43 0.00 -5.35
C LEU A 37 23.30 -0.45 -4.19
N VAL A 38 23.50 -1.75 -4.07
CA VAL A 38 24.52 -2.36 -3.23
C VAL A 38 25.49 -3.06 -4.16
N VAL A 39 26.74 -2.60 -4.18
CA VAL A 39 27.80 -3.13 -5.06
C VAL A 39 28.88 -3.74 -4.20
N ASP A 40 29.20 -4.99 -4.41
CA ASP A 40 30.26 -5.70 -3.73
C ASP A 40 31.13 -6.53 -4.71
N ASP A 41 32.04 -7.35 -4.16
CA ASP A 41 32.91 -8.19 -4.97
C ASP A 41 32.13 -9.31 -5.69
N ASP A 42 30.99 -9.73 -5.16
CA ASP A 42 30.14 -10.81 -5.68
C ASP A 42 29.19 -10.31 -6.76
N GLY A 43 28.81 -9.02 -6.75
CA GLY A 43 27.91 -8.49 -7.77
C GLY A 43 27.28 -7.14 -7.45
N ILE A 44 26.11 -6.92 -8.06
CA ILE A 44 25.27 -5.75 -7.84
C ILE A 44 23.88 -6.20 -7.47
N ALA A 45 23.39 -5.75 -6.33
CA ALA A 45 21.99 -5.82 -5.98
C ALA A 45 21.35 -4.43 -6.18
N SER A 46 20.18 -4.40 -6.83
CA SER A 46 19.44 -3.17 -7.11
C SER A 46 18.00 -3.28 -6.64
N LEU A 47 17.47 -2.16 -6.13
CA LEU A 47 16.07 -2.01 -5.75
C LEU A 47 15.58 -0.65 -6.23
N GLU A 48 14.49 -0.63 -6.99
CA GLU A 48 13.80 0.60 -7.34
C GLU A 48 12.65 0.88 -6.38
N LEU A 49 12.51 2.14 -6.02
CA LEU A 49 11.41 2.62 -5.18
C LEU A 49 10.63 3.72 -5.90
N PRO A 50 9.29 3.71 -5.84
CA PRO A 50 8.47 4.77 -6.41
C PRO A 50 8.41 6.05 -5.58
N ILE A 51 9.11 6.09 -4.43
CA ILE A 51 9.25 7.25 -3.53
C ILE A 51 10.60 7.93 -3.76
N VAL A 52 10.72 9.19 -3.35
CA VAL A 52 11.98 9.94 -3.37
C VAL A 52 12.68 9.78 -2.03
N LEU A 53 13.90 9.27 -2.05
CA LEU A 53 14.81 9.29 -0.91
C LEU A 53 15.90 10.34 -1.12
N GLU A 54 16.52 10.78 -0.02
CA GLU A 54 17.69 11.63 -0.08
C GLU A 54 18.86 10.88 -0.72
N GLN A 55 19.61 11.57 -1.59
CA GLN A 55 20.76 10.96 -2.24
C GLN A 55 21.87 10.75 -1.25
N HIS A 56 22.35 9.51 -1.14
CA HIS A 56 23.42 9.11 -0.27
C HIS A 56 24.32 8.07 -0.93
N ALA A 57 25.62 8.12 -0.61
CA ALA A 57 26.57 7.08 -0.99
C ALA A 57 27.56 6.85 0.16
N SER A 58 27.88 5.60 0.45
CA SER A 58 28.82 5.21 1.48
C SER A 58 29.67 4.03 1.03
N PHE A 59 30.90 3.93 1.56
CA PHE A 59 31.77 2.77 1.40
C PHE A 59 31.93 2.07 2.75
N GLY A 60 31.77 0.74 2.77
CA GLY A 60 31.76 -0.08 3.97
C GLY A 60 30.40 -0.76 4.20
N PRO A 61 29.98 -0.95 5.45
CA PRO A 61 28.67 -1.55 5.74
C PRO A 61 27.55 -0.73 5.10
N PRO A 62 26.51 -1.40 4.52
CA PRO A 62 25.40 -0.69 3.88
C PRO A 62 24.71 0.24 4.86
N LEU A 63 24.48 1.49 4.44
CA LEU A 63 23.79 2.49 5.24
C LEU A 63 22.27 2.25 5.12
N LEU A 64 21.71 1.52 6.06
CA LEU A 64 20.31 1.16 6.07
C LEU A 64 19.40 2.22 6.74
N ALA A 65 19.99 3.26 7.35
CA ALA A 65 19.23 4.23 8.14
C ALA A 65 18.14 4.95 7.32
N GLU A 66 18.49 5.43 6.11
CA GLU A 66 17.56 6.11 5.23
C GLU A 66 16.47 5.15 4.71
N PHE A 67 16.82 3.89 4.47
CA PHE A 67 15.85 2.87 4.07
C PHE A 67 14.89 2.53 5.20
N VAL A 68 15.39 2.33 6.42
CA VAL A 68 14.56 2.08 7.62
C VAL A 68 13.64 3.27 7.89
N LYS A 69 14.16 4.51 7.74
CA LYS A 69 13.34 5.71 7.83
C LYS A 69 12.22 5.71 6.79
N ALA A 70 12.54 5.41 5.53
CA ALA A 70 11.54 5.31 4.47
C ALA A 70 10.47 4.26 4.77
N MET A 71 10.85 3.08 5.29
CA MET A 71 9.90 2.05 5.72
C MET A 71 8.98 2.55 6.84
N ASN A 72 9.50 3.34 7.77
CA ASN A 72 8.72 3.92 8.86
C ASN A 72 7.79 5.06 8.39
N ASP A 73 8.24 5.88 7.45
CA ASP A 73 7.46 7.01 6.93
C ASP A 73 6.35 6.54 5.95
N HIS A 74 6.60 5.44 5.23
CA HIS A 74 5.70 4.85 4.24
C HIS A 74 5.21 3.46 4.68
N ARG A 75 4.61 3.40 5.86
CA ARG A 75 4.08 2.16 6.45
C ARG A 75 2.91 1.60 5.65
N LEU A 76 2.68 0.31 5.84
CA LEU A 76 1.59 -0.40 5.19
C LEU A 76 0.24 0.24 5.55
N TYR A 77 -0.52 0.61 4.54
CA TYR A 77 -1.87 1.11 4.68
C TYR A 77 -2.83 0.41 3.72
N VAL A 78 -4.08 0.33 4.11
CA VAL A 78 -5.16 -0.12 3.24
C VAL A 78 -6.13 1.01 3.00
N THR A 79 -6.45 1.26 1.74
CA THR A 79 -7.51 2.17 1.32
C THR A 79 -8.72 1.35 0.91
N VAL A 80 -9.87 1.62 1.51
CA VAL A 80 -11.15 1.04 1.12
C VAL A 80 -11.95 2.11 0.38
N LEU A 81 -12.12 1.90 -0.91
CA LEU A 81 -12.95 2.73 -1.77
C LEU A 81 -14.36 2.16 -1.80
N VAL A 82 -15.27 2.83 -1.12
CA VAL A 82 -16.66 2.37 -0.94
C VAL A 82 -17.58 3.08 -1.90
N ASP A 83 -18.43 2.33 -2.59
CA ASP A 83 -19.54 2.81 -3.40
C ASP A 83 -20.85 2.17 -2.90
N GLN A 84 -22.01 2.50 -3.49
CA GLN A 84 -23.33 2.06 -3.05
C GLN A 84 -23.52 0.54 -3.03
N LYS A 85 -22.80 -0.21 -3.86
CA LYS A 85 -22.96 -1.67 -4.01
C LYS A 85 -21.65 -2.43 -4.09
N SER A 86 -20.54 -1.75 -4.07
CA SER A 86 -19.23 -2.35 -4.21
C SER A 86 -18.19 -1.63 -3.34
N ALA A 87 -17.16 -2.34 -2.98
CA ALA A 87 -15.98 -1.77 -2.35
C ALA A 87 -14.72 -2.38 -2.95
N ARG A 88 -13.68 -1.58 -3.07
CA ARG A 88 -12.36 -1.99 -3.52
C ARG A 88 -11.35 -1.72 -2.42
N LEU A 89 -10.60 -2.74 -2.06
CA LEU A 89 -9.55 -2.68 -1.07
C LEU A 89 -8.20 -2.61 -1.79
N VAL A 90 -7.44 -1.58 -1.50
CA VAL A 90 -6.16 -1.29 -2.13
C VAL A 90 -5.11 -1.14 -1.05
N GLU A 91 -4.06 -1.93 -1.15
CA GLU A 91 -2.90 -1.87 -0.26
C GLU A 91 -1.85 -0.91 -0.81
N GLY A 92 -1.21 -0.13 0.06
CA GLY A 92 -0.10 0.73 -0.28
C GLY A 92 1.06 0.58 0.69
N TYR A 93 2.27 0.35 0.15
CA TYR A 93 3.51 0.23 0.92
C TYR A 93 4.69 0.77 0.13
N LEU A 94 5.52 1.60 0.75
CA LEU A 94 6.71 2.21 0.11
C LEU A 94 6.41 2.85 -1.26
N GLY A 95 5.18 3.38 -1.45
CA GLY A 95 4.73 3.98 -2.72
C GLY A 95 4.24 2.98 -3.77
N TYR A 96 4.39 1.68 -3.55
CA TYR A 96 3.71 0.66 -4.35
C TYR A 96 2.24 0.59 -3.94
N VAL A 97 1.39 0.33 -4.93
CA VAL A 97 -0.05 0.22 -4.75
C VAL A 97 -0.53 -1.06 -5.43
N GLY A 98 -1.22 -1.92 -4.69
CA GLY A 98 -1.76 -3.18 -5.19
C GLY A 98 -3.22 -3.38 -4.80
N ASP A 99 -3.99 -4.06 -5.66
CA ASP A 99 -5.35 -4.49 -5.33
C ASP A 99 -5.30 -5.70 -4.40
N VAL A 100 -6.02 -5.62 -3.27
CA VAL A 100 -6.16 -6.73 -2.32
C VAL A 100 -7.44 -7.49 -2.60
N ALA A 101 -8.56 -6.79 -2.70
CA ALA A 101 -9.87 -7.39 -2.91
C ALA A 101 -10.83 -6.42 -3.60
N SER A 102 -11.82 -7.01 -4.27
CA SER A 102 -13.01 -6.30 -4.76
C SER A 102 -14.24 -7.02 -4.22
N LEU A 103 -15.07 -6.29 -3.48
CA LEU A 103 -16.29 -6.80 -2.87
C LEU A 103 -17.49 -6.24 -3.62
N ASP A 104 -18.31 -7.12 -4.18
CA ASP A 104 -19.52 -6.75 -4.91
C ASP A 104 -20.75 -7.40 -4.25
N MET A 105 -21.68 -6.56 -3.80
CA MET A 105 -22.92 -7.01 -3.16
C MET A 105 -23.94 -7.58 -4.14
N SER A 106 -23.81 -7.29 -5.42
CA SER A 106 -24.75 -7.77 -6.44
C SER A 106 -24.69 -9.29 -6.62
N SER A 107 -23.56 -9.91 -6.31
CA SER A 107 -23.36 -11.36 -6.44
C SER A 107 -23.89 -12.18 -5.25
N ASN A 108 -23.99 -11.57 -4.05
CA ASN A 108 -24.32 -12.31 -2.82
C ASN A 108 -25.78 -12.14 -2.35
N TRP A 109 -26.48 -11.14 -2.87
CA TRP A 109 -27.84 -10.82 -2.42
C TRP A 109 -28.79 -10.80 -3.60
N GLY A 110 -29.22 -11.99 -4.02
CA GLY A 110 -30.14 -12.19 -5.13
C GLY A 110 -31.35 -11.26 -5.04
N GLU A 111 -31.64 -10.58 -6.14
CA GLU A 111 -32.89 -9.88 -6.37
C GLU A 111 -34.08 -10.85 -6.19
N ARG A 112 -34.59 -10.92 -4.95
CA ARG A 112 -35.91 -11.52 -4.75
C ARG A 112 -36.94 -10.52 -5.20
N GLY A 113 -37.34 -10.65 -6.47
CA GLY A 113 -38.45 -9.93 -7.05
C GLY A 113 -39.71 -10.07 -6.16
N GLY A 114 -40.18 -8.95 -5.63
CA GLY A 114 -41.37 -8.83 -4.82
C GLY A 114 -42.36 -7.89 -5.47
N SER A 115 -43.43 -8.47 -5.93
CA SER A 115 -44.82 -7.99 -6.17
C SER A 115 -45.12 -6.49 -6.08
N ARG A 116 -45.72 -5.96 -7.15
CA ARG A 116 -46.38 -4.65 -7.26
C ARG A 116 -47.43 -4.46 -6.17
N GLY A 117 -47.36 -3.35 -5.45
CA GLY A 117 -48.49 -2.83 -4.65
C GLY A 117 -48.03 -1.97 -3.49
N THR A 118 -48.34 -0.66 -3.55
CA THR A 118 -48.39 0.34 -2.48
C THR A 118 -47.28 0.22 -1.43
N HIS A 119 -46.25 1.05 -1.51
CA HIS A 119 -45.46 1.27 -0.30
C HIS A 119 -44.12 1.96 -0.56
N GLN A 120 -44.19 3.27 -0.85
CA GLN A 120 -42.99 4.09 -0.84
C GLN A 120 -42.24 3.98 0.50
N PHE A 121 -42.96 4.01 1.64
CA PHE A 121 -42.39 3.84 2.99
C PHE A 121 -41.74 2.48 3.24
N ARG A 122 -42.23 1.39 2.61
CA ARG A 122 -41.59 0.07 2.76
C ARG A 122 -40.39 -0.12 1.84
N ALA A 123 -40.32 0.62 0.75
CA ALA A 123 -39.16 0.62 -0.13
C ALA A 123 -38.00 1.36 0.52
N ASP A 124 -38.25 2.51 1.14
CA ASP A 124 -37.23 3.30 1.85
C ASP A 124 -36.69 2.54 3.06
N ALA A 125 -37.57 1.94 3.89
CA ALA A 125 -37.13 1.13 5.02
C ALA A 125 -36.30 -0.13 4.63
N ARG A 126 -36.59 -0.72 3.47
CA ARG A 126 -35.80 -1.84 2.94
C ARG A 126 -34.45 -1.37 2.38
N ALA A 127 -34.41 -0.18 1.78
CA ALA A 127 -33.16 0.40 1.31
C ALA A 127 -32.22 0.70 2.49
N ASP A 128 -32.75 1.29 3.57
CA ASP A 128 -31.99 1.58 4.78
C ASP A 128 -31.49 0.29 5.46
N GLU A 129 -32.32 -0.74 5.53
CA GLU A 129 -31.92 -2.05 6.08
C GLU A 129 -30.84 -2.71 5.21
N PHE A 130 -30.95 -2.64 3.90
CA PHE A 130 -29.93 -3.15 2.97
C PHE A 130 -28.60 -2.42 3.16
N GLN A 131 -28.65 -1.10 3.25
CA GLN A 131 -27.47 -0.25 3.42
C GLN A 131 -26.79 -0.53 4.76
N SER A 132 -27.53 -0.67 5.86
CA SER A 132 -26.99 -1.03 7.16
C SER A 132 -26.30 -2.40 7.14
N ARG A 133 -26.88 -3.41 6.52
CA ARG A 133 -26.24 -4.72 6.36
C ARG A 133 -25.01 -4.69 5.49
N TYR A 134 -25.00 -3.85 4.47
CA TYR A 134 -23.83 -3.64 3.62
C TYR A 134 -22.65 -3.04 4.40
N HIS A 135 -22.91 -2.00 5.21
CA HIS A 135 -21.88 -1.40 6.05
C HIS A 135 -21.32 -2.40 7.07
N GLN A 136 -22.19 -3.19 7.71
CA GLN A 136 -21.77 -4.24 8.65
C GLN A 136 -20.93 -5.32 7.98
N TYR A 137 -21.32 -5.76 6.79
CA TYR A 137 -20.55 -6.73 6.01
C TYR A 137 -19.17 -6.19 5.66
N LEU A 138 -19.08 -4.97 5.13
CA LEU A 138 -17.80 -4.35 4.81
C LEU A 138 -16.92 -4.17 6.04
N ALA A 139 -17.50 -3.75 7.17
CA ALA A 139 -16.76 -3.61 8.42
C ALA A 139 -16.16 -4.96 8.86
N GLN A 140 -16.92 -6.07 8.78
CA GLN A 140 -16.43 -7.40 9.11
C GLN A 140 -15.29 -7.86 8.20
N GLU A 141 -15.41 -7.62 6.87
CA GLU A 141 -14.34 -7.96 5.92
C GLU A 141 -13.07 -7.14 6.17
N ILE A 142 -13.21 -5.85 6.49
CA ILE A 142 -12.09 -4.96 6.83
C ILE A 142 -11.42 -5.45 8.12
N ASP A 143 -12.18 -5.74 9.17
CA ASP A 143 -11.65 -6.23 10.43
C ASP A 143 -10.92 -7.57 10.27
N SER A 144 -11.48 -8.47 9.46
CA SER A 144 -10.84 -9.74 9.11
C SER A 144 -9.51 -9.54 8.40
N LEU A 145 -9.45 -8.60 7.45
CA LEU A 145 -8.22 -8.25 6.75
C LEU A 145 -7.17 -7.68 7.71
N VAL A 146 -7.55 -6.70 8.53
CA VAL A 146 -6.64 -6.08 9.53
C VAL A 146 -6.14 -7.12 10.54
N ALA A 147 -7.01 -8.02 11.00
CA ALA A 147 -6.62 -9.08 11.93
C ALA A 147 -5.66 -10.11 11.29
N SER A 148 -5.80 -10.37 9.99
CA SER A 148 -4.92 -11.28 9.26
C SER A 148 -3.59 -10.66 8.81
N THR A 149 -3.49 -9.33 8.84
CA THR A 149 -2.32 -8.58 8.39
C THR A 149 -1.91 -7.56 9.46
N PRO A 150 -1.21 -8.01 10.52
CA PRO A 150 -0.91 -7.17 11.68
C PRO A 150 -0.01 -5.96 11.38
N ASP A 151 0.64 -5.93 10.22
CA ASP A 151 1.50 -4.83 9.78
C ASP A 151 0.72 -3.64 9.19
N ILE A 152 -0.60 -3.77 9.01
CA ILE A 152 -1.45 -2.65 8.58
C ILE A 152 -1.55 -1.63 9.71
N GLU A 153 -0.96 -0.45 9.51
CA GLU A 153 -0.98 0.62 10.52
C GLU A 153 -2.02 1.70 10.26
N ARG A 154 -2.50 1.78 9.03
CA ARG A 154 -3.48 2.80 8.65
C ARG A 154 -4.57 2.21 7.77
N LEU A 155 -5.79 2.56 8.11
CA LEU A 155 -6.97 2.32 7.29
C LEU A 155 -7.50 3.66 6.78
N VAL A 156 -7.67 3.79 5.48
CA VAL A 156 -8.22 4.98 4.82
C VAL A 156 -9.55 4.60 4.19
N LEU A 157 -10.62 5.26 4.56
CA LEU A 157 -11.93 5.10 3.93
C LEU A 157 -12.18 6.24 2.95
N GLY A 158 -12.60 5.92 1.73
CA GLY A 158 -12.86 6.88 0.68
C GLY A 158 -13.98 6.42 -0.26
N GLY A 159 -14.24 7.18 -1.32
CA GLY A 159 -15.31 6.93 -2.28
C GLY A 159 -16.58 7.72 -1.98
N ASN A 160 -17.75 7.08 -1.99
CA ASN A 160 -18.99 7.74 -1.64
C ASN A 160 -19.00 8.13 -0.14
N ALA A 161 -19.14 9.42 0.15
CA ALA A 161 -19.01 9.95 1.50
C ALA A 161 -20.04 9.37 2.49
N VAL A 162 -21.27 9.12 2.03
CA VAL A 162 -22.35 8.56 2.86
C VAL A 162 -22.02 7.12 3.23
N GLU A 163 -21.58 6.33 2.26
CA GLU A 163 -21.22 4.92 2.46
C GLU A 163 -19.95 4.80 3.33
N ALA A 164 -18.91 5.58 3.04
CA ALA A 164 -17.68 5.59 3.83
C ALA A 164 -17.95 5.95 5.31
N HIS A 165 -18.82 6.93 5.58
CA HIS A 165 -19.23 7.25 6.95
C HIS A 165 -20.04 6.13 7.61
N GLY A 166 -20.90 5.45 6.85
CA GLY A 166 -21.63 4.28 7.34
C GLY A 166 -20.70 3.17 7.80
N VAL A 167 -19.73 2.81 6.98
CA VAL A 167 -18.71 1.80 7.31
C VAL A 167 -17.86 2.23 8.50
N ALA A 168 -17.39 3.49 8.52
CA ALA A 168 -16.60 4.01 9.64
C ALA A 168 -17.31 3.91 10.99
N ARG A 169 -18.62 4.13 11.01
CA ARG A 169 -19.43 4.01 12.21
C ARG A 169 -19.53 2.57 12.70
N GLU A 170 -19.69 1.60 11.79
CA GLU A 170 -19.71 0.18 12.16
C GLU A 170 -18.36 -0.29 12.71
N LEU A 171 -17.23 0.09 12.09
CA LEU A 171 -15.88 -0.19 12.60
C LEU A 171 -15.65 0.40 14.00
N GLY A 172 -16.12 1.62 14.27
CA GLY A 172 -15.98 2.26 15.58
C GLY A 172 -16.85 1.66 16.70
N GLN A 173 -17.82 0.81 16.36
CA GLN A 173 -18.65 0.10 17.35
C GLN A 173 -18.05 -1.24 17.77
N GLN A 174 -17.09 -1.77 17.02
CA GLN A 174 -16.45 -3.07 17.28
C GLN A 174 -15.12 -2.92 18.04
N ALA A 175 -14.58 -1.71 18.16
CA ALA A 175 -13.38 -1.37 18.91
C ALA A 175 -13.70 -1.04 20.37
#